data_d127f6156087ee4afe45138f185bfd35
#
_entry.id   d127f6156087ee4afe45138f185bfd35
#
_cell.length_a   1.000
_cell.length_b   1.000
_cell.length_c   1.000
_cell.angle_alpha   90.00
_cell.angle_beta   90.00
_cell.angle_gamma   90.00
#
_symmetry.space_group_name_H-M   'P 1'
#
loop_
_entity.id
_entity.type
_entity.pdbx_description
1 polymer ?
#
loop_
_entity_poly.entity_id
_entity_poly.type
_entity_poly.pdbx_seq_one_letter_code
_entity_poly.pdbx_strand_id
1 'polypeptide(L)'
;MKVRLGLSIALALLAVSGVGYVAFQNTLMPIPLIDGRELYVPANPEFDEAGAHLGVLMPVGPGLEAFLANQSDLTLIEKTASGAWAGQLISGFQVSRHGRRWQITLRPAWRMQDGASLDATRVAMALGPEVKGMGGELRVIDPMVLECRFRTRPEDPPGCLARWRVPGSGPFIRQGQTLTRGDGFIFGKAGLAGLSVSTDPALLESHAWATGLATGRWAWTVFPGRVTPEDMAKVRMASYDERPMKDGTVWFLSRRLRGLRPSAEDWTRTRLFGAWKGAMDLPYDPLGL
;
A
#
# COMPACT_ATOMS: atom_id res chain seq x y z
N MET A 1 -43.96 -26.55 44.94
CA MET A 1 -42.65 -25.89 45.19
C MET A 1 -41.52 -26.41 44.28
N LYS A 2 -41.39 -27.72 44.05
CA LYS A 2 -40.29 -28.31 43.24
C LYS A 2 -40.23 -27.85 41.76
N VAL A 3 -41.36 -27.63 41.12
CA VAL A 3 -41.42 -27.21 39.69
C VAL A 3 -40.87 -25.77 39.49
N ARG A 4 -41.17 -24.85 40.42
CA ARG A 4 -40.69 -23.47 40.34
C ARG A 4 -39.16 -23.36 40.52
N LEU A 5 -38.59 -24.20 41.35
CA LEU A 5 -37.14 -24.25 41.58
C LEU A 5 -36.43 -24.78 40.35
N GLY A 6 -36.95 -25.83 39.71
CA GLY A 6 -36.37 -26.37 38.48
C GLY A 6 -36.39 -25.37 37.31
N LEU A 7 -37.46 -24.61 37.15
CA LEU A 7 -37.57 -23.59 36.12
C LEU A 7 -36.59 -22.43 36.34
N SER A 8 -36.42 -22.00 37.61
CA SER A 8 -35.45 -20.95 37.95
C SER A 8 -34.00 -21.35 37.69
N ILE A 9 -33.65 -22.62 38.02
CA ILE A 9 -32.32 -23.17 37.72
C ILE A 9 -32.09 -23.26 36.19
N ALA A 10 -33.06 -23.73 35.43
CA ALA A 10 -32.96 -23.82 33.97
C ALA A 10 -32.77 -22.44 33.33
N LEU A 11 -33.52 -21.42 33.74
CA LEU A 11 -33.36 -20.04 33.30
C LEU A 11 -32.02 -19.44 33.66
N ALA A 12 -31.52 -19.69 34.86
CA ALA A 12 -30.19 -19.25 35.29
C ALA A 12 -29.07 -19.89 34.45
N LEU A 13 -29.15 -21.18 34.17
CA LEU A 13 -28.20 -21.89 33.29
C LEU A 13 -28.25 -21.38 31.86
N LEU A 14 -29.41 -21.10 31.29
CA LEU A 14 -29.55 -20.48 29.98
C LEU A 14 -28.98 -19.08 29.96
N ALA A 15 -29.18 -18.27 30.99
CA ALA A 15 -28.62 -16.93 31.07
C ALA A 15 -27.07 -16.97 31.16
N VAL A 16 -26.53 -17.86 32.00
CA VAL A 16 -25.07 -18.04 32.15
C VAL A 16 -24.45 -18.57 30.83
N SER A 17 -25.12 -19.54 30.19
CA SER A 17 -24.67 -20.07 28.89
C SER A 17 -24.73 -19.01 27.79
N GLY A 18 -25.78 -18.16 27.78
CA GLY A 18 -25.93 -17.05 26.84
C GLY A 18 -24.85 -16.00 27.05
N VAL A 19 -24.57 -15.60 28.28
CA VAL A 19 -23.49 -14.65 28.61
C VAL A 19 -22.13 -15.24 28.23
N GLY A 20 -21.90 -16.50 28.58
CA GLY A 20 -20.66 -17.21 28.21
C GLY A 20 -20.45 -17.29 26.70
N TYR A 21 -21.51 -17.58 25.94
CA TYR A 21 -21.48 -17.61 24.48
C TYR A 21 -21.16 -16.23 23.88
N VAL A 22 -21.82 -15.17 24.36
CA VAL A 22 -21.57 -13.80 23.90
C VAL A 22 -20.14 -13.36 24.22
N ALA A 23 -19.66 -13.66 25.43
CA ALA A 23 -18.28 -13.38 25.83
C ALA A 23 -17.29 -14.11 24.93
N PHE A 24 -17.53 -15.39 24.64
CA PHE A 24 -16.70 -16.20 23.74
C PHE A 24 -16.67 -15.64 22.31
N GLN A 25 -17.81 -15.23 21.77
CA GLN A 25 -17.89 -14.64 20.43
C GLN A 25 -17.18 -13.28 20.33
N ASN A 26 -17.13 -12.52 21.41
CA ASN A 26 -16.46 -11.23 21.49
C ASN A 26 -14.97 -11.32 21.82
N THR A 27 -14.44 -12.52 22.12
CA THR A 27 -13.01 -12.72 22.33
C THR A 27 -12.22 -12.33 21.10
N LEU A 28 -11.25 -11.43 21.27
CA LEU A 28 -10.35 -10.99 20.21
C LEU A 28 -9.28 -12.05 19.97
N MET A 29 -9.05 -12.38 18.73
CA MET A 29 -8.02 -13.32 18.29
C MET A 29 -6.98 -12.58 17.47
N PRO A 30 -5.69 -12.72 17.77
CA PRO A 30 -4.65 -12.05 16.98
C PRO A 30 -4.59 -12.64 15.57
N ILE A 31 -4.44 -11.76 14.60
CA ILE A 31 -4.03 -12.10 13.24
C ILE A 31 -2.51 -11.98 13.20
N PRO A 32 -1.79 -13.03 12.81
CA PRO A 32 -0.33 -13.00 12.74
C PRO A 32 0.14 -11.92 11.76
N LEU A 33 1.03 -11.06 12.23
CA LEU A 33 1.71 -10.06 11.41
C LEU A 33 3.21 -10.24 11.60
N ILE A 34 3.95 -10.26 10.49
CA ILE A 34 5.41 -10.11 10.54
C ILE A 34 5.78 -8.62 10.61
N ASP A 35 7.02 -8.31 11.00
CA ASP A 35 7.46 -6.93 11.07
C ASP A 35 7.52 -6.32 9.65
N GLY A 36 6.88 -5.19 9.46
CA GLY A 36 6.89 -4.45 8.20
C GLY A 36 8.29 -4.00 7.76
N ARG A 37 9.28 -3.98 8.65
CA ARG A 37 10.69 -3.75 8.29
C ARG A 37 11.21 -4.77 7.28
N GLU A 38 10.69 -5.99 7.29
CA GLU A 38 11.08 -7.02 6.34
C GLU A 38 10.69 -6.69 4.90
N LEU A 39 9.74 -5.77 4.71
CA LEU A 39 9.37 -5.26 3.39
C LEU A 39 10.41 -4.29 2.82
N TYR A 40 11.29 -3.76 3.67
CA TYR A 40 12.18 -2.66 3.34
C TYR A 40 13.63 -3.06 3.61
N VAL A 41 14.41 -3.29 2.56
CA VAL A 41 15.85 -3.49 2.64
C VAL A 41 16.52 -2.27 2.05
N PRO A 42 17.64 -1.83 2.63
CA PRO A 42 18.44 -0.77 2.05
C PRO A 42 18.78 -1.08 0.59
N ALA A 43 18.74 -0.04 -0.22
CA ALA A 43 19.10 -0.09 -1.61
C ALA A 43 20.44 -0.80 -1.84
N ASN A 44 20.53 -1.51 -2.95
CA ASN A 44 21.81 -1.77 -3.55
C ASN A 44 22.56 -0.42 -3.70
N PRO A 45 23.79 -0.29 -3.18
CA PRO A 45 24.58 0.94 -3.27
C PRO A 45 24.71 1.51 -4.69
N GLU A 46 24.52 0.70 -5.73
CA GLU A 46 24.46 1.18 -7.12
C GLU A 46 23.31 2.15 -7.40
N PHE A 47 22.28 2.21 -6.54
CA PHE A 47 21.18 3.18 -6.62
C PHE A 47 21.32 4.32 -5.61
N ASP A 48 22.29 4.23 -4.72
CA ASP A 48 22.58 5.26 -3.72
C ASP A 48 23.40 6.44 -4.31
N GLU A 49 23.25 6.69 -5.61
CA GLU A 49 23.57 8.01 -6.15
C GLU A 49 22.59 8.99 -5.50
N ALA A 50 23.01 9.44 -4.34
CA ALA A 50 22.33 10.42 -3.54
C ALA A 50 21.90 11.59 -4.42
N GLY A 51 20.61 11.65 -4.77
CA GLY A 51 20.07 12.70 -5.60
C GLY A 51 19.42 12.28 -6.93
N ALA A 52 19.32 11.00 -7.27
CA ALA A 52 18.63 10.58 -8.49
C ALA A 52 17.16 11.02 -8.46
N HIS A 53 16.82 11.92 -9.38
CA HIS A 53 15.44 12.34 -9.66
C HIS A 53 14.97 11.64 -10.92
N LEU A 54 13.84 10.93 -10.83
CA LEU A 54 13.30 10.20 -11.97
C LEU A 54 12.18 10.99 -12.66
N GLY A 55 12.28 11.17 -13.95
CA GLY A 55 11.18 11.58 -14.80
C GLY A 55 10.30 10.38 -15.15
N VAL A 56 9.00 10.54 -15.00
CA VAL A 56 7.99 9.53 -15.36
C VAL A 56 6.96 10.17 -16.26
N LEU A 57 6.61 9.50 -17.35
CA LEU A 57 5.56 9.96 -18.27
C LEU A 57 4.38 8.98 -18.19
N MET A 58 3.19 9.51 -17.88
CA MET A 58 1.98 8.71 -17.67
C MET A 58 0.75 9.38 -18.27
N PRO A 59 -0.27 8.61 -18.69
CA PRO A 59 -1.55 9.18 -19.08
C PRO A 59 -2.30 9.76 -17.88
N VAL A 60 -3.08 10.81 -18.13
CA VAL A 60 -4.04 11.33 -17.14
C VAL A 60 -5.14 10.29 -16.91
N GLY A 61 -5.50 10.05 -15.66
CA GLY A 61 -6.60 9.16 -15.32
C GLY A 61 -6.55 8.67 -13.86
N PRO A 62 -7.51 7.82 -13.46
CA PRO A 62 -7.59 7.28 -12.11
C PRO A 62 -6.32 6.54 -11.68
N GLY A 63 -5.62 5.92 -12.63
CA GLY A 63 -4.36 5.23 -12.38
C GLY A 63 -3.24 6.14 -11.91
N LEU A 64 -3.18 7.39 -12.39
CA LEU A 64 -2.20 8.38 -11.96
C LEU A 64 -2.32 8.66 -10.44
N GLU A 65 -3.53 8.93 -9.97
CA GLU A 65 -3.76 9.19 -8.56
C GLU A 65 -3.42 7.99 -7.67
N ALA A 66 -3.80 6.80 -8.11
CA ALA A 66 -3.45 5.56 -7.43
C ALA A 66 -1.92 5.35 -7.39
N PHE A 67 -1.22 5.63 -8.49
CA PHE A 67 0.24 5.57 -8.56
C PHE A 67 0.89 6.55 -7.59
N LEU A 68 0.50 7.83 -7.62
CA LEU A 68 1.05 8.86 -6.74
C LEU A 68 0.79 8.54 -5.26
N ALA A 69 -0.44 8.10 -4.94
CA ALA A 69 -0.78 7.66 -3.59
C ALA A 69 0.04 6.45 -3.13
N ASN A 70 0.36 5.52 -4.03
CA ASN A 70 1.24 4.38 -3.70
C ASN A 70 2.66 4.81 -3.30
N GLN A 71 3.13 5.96 -3.79
CA GLN A 71 4.46 6.46 -3.46
C GLN A 71 4.47 7.27 -2.16
N SER A 72 3.36 7.98 -1.85
CA SER A 72 3.28 8.91 -0.71
C SER A 72 2.60 8.34 0.53
N ASP A 73 1.76 7.30 0.36
CA ASP A 73 0.86 6.83 1.41
C ASP A 73 1.04 5.32 1.63
N LEU A 74 1.13 4.91 2.87
CA LEU A 74 1.20 3.49 3.21
C LEU A 74 -0.17 2.95 3.60
N THR A 75 -0.31 1.65 3.38
CA THR A 75 -1.42 0.85 3.93
C THR A 75 -1.10 0.41 5.36
N LEU A 76 -2.12 0.00 6.10
CA LEU A 76 -1.90 -0.48 7.47
C LEU A 76 -1.05 -1.75 7.50
N ILE A 77 -1.32 -2.66 6.56
CA ILE A 77 -0.54 -3.90 6.35
C ILE A 77 -0.29 -4.11 4.85
N GLU A 78 0.67 -4.96 4.54
CA GLU A 78 0.95 -5.39 3.17
C GLU A 78 1.16 -6.90 3.11
N LYS A 79 0.79 -7.51 1.99
CA LYS A 79 1.03 -8.94 1.76
C LYS A 79 2.43 -9.13 1.20
N THR A 80 3.22 -9.96 1.85
CA THR A 80 4.56 -10.29 1.36
C THR A 80 4.49 -11.28 0.20
N ALA A 81 5.61 -11.48 -0.45
CA ALA A 81 5.77 -12.48 -1.50
C ALA A 81 5.50 -13.91 -1.02
N SER A 82 5.84 -14.23 0.23
CA SER A 82 5.51 -15.52 0.84
C SER A 82 4.03 -15.67 1.19
N GLY A 83 3.22 -14.62 0.98
CA GLY A 83 1.80 -14.60 1.31
C GLY A 83 1.50 -14.21 2.77
N ALA A 84 2.51 -13.96 3.59
CA ALA A 84 2.34 -13.48 4.95
C ALA A 84 1.89 -12.01 4.97
N TRP A 85 1.23 -11.59 6.05
CA TRP A 85 0.86 -10.20 6.27
C TRP A 85 1.92 -9.49 7.09
N ALA A 86 2.44 -8.38 6.57
CA ALA A 86 3.41 -7.53 7.25
C ALA A 86 2.75 -6.24 7.73
N GLY A 87 2.93 -5.91 9.00
CA GLY A 87 2.43 -4.67 9.58
C GLY A 87 3.31 -3.49 9.15
N GLN A 88 2.75 -2.56 8.36
CA GLN A 88 3.44 -1.32 8.01
C GLN A 88 3.23 -0.27 9.10
N LEU A 89 2.02 0.28 9.18
CA LEU A 89 1.66 1.31 10.16
C LEU A 89 1.17 0.73 11.49
N ILE A 90 0.95 -0.58 11.55
CA ILE A 90 0.44 -1.27 12.74
C ILE A 90 1.42 -2.34 13.24
N SER A 91 1.40 -2.54 14.54
CA SER A 91 2.16 -3.59 15.23
C SER A 91 1.27 -4.76 15.68
N GLY A 92 -0.06 -4.58 15.67
CA GLY A 92 -0.99 -5.61 16.05
C GLY A 92 -2.36 -5.46 15.41
N PHE A 93 -2.97 -6.60 15.10
CA PHE A 93 -4.31 -6.68 14.58
C PHE A 93 -5.04 -7.88 15.20
N GLN A 94 -6.23 -7.63 15.75
CA GLN A 94 -7.05 -8.65 16.38
C GLN A 94 -8.48 -8.57 15.86
N VAL A 95 -9.11 -9.71 15.70
CA VAL A 95 -10.48 -9.83 15.20
C VAL A 95 -11.29 -10.71 16.15
N SER A 96 -12.50 -10.29 16.52
CA SER A 96 -13.40 -11.13 17.31
C SER A 96 -13.84 -12.38 16.54
N ARG A 97 -14.18 -13.46 17.24
CA ARG A 97 -14.60 -14.73 16.62
C ARG A 97 -15.77 -14.57 15.64
N HIS A 98 -16.71 -13.65 15.94
CA HIS A 98 -17.78 -13.33 15.00
C HIS A 98 -17.38 -12.38 13.88
N GLY A 99 -16.12 -11.88 13.86
CA GLY A 99 -15.55 -11.08 12.78
C GLY A 99 -16.01 -9.62 12.71
N ARG A 100 -16.86 -9.16 13.64
CA ARG A 100 -17.48 -7.83 13.59
C ARG A 100 -16.74 -6.75 14.41
N ARG A 101 -15.86 -7.17 15.30
CA ARG A 101 -15.06 -6.25 16.13
C ARG A 101 -13.60 -6.48 15.83
N TRP A 102 -12.91 -5.42 15.46
CA TRP A 102 -11.49 -5.43 15.16
C TRP A 102 -10.79 -4.47 16.09
N GLN A 103 -9.62 -4.85 16.55
CA GLN A 103 -8.72 -3.98 17.29
C GLN A 103 -7.41 -3.85 16.53
N ILE A 104 -6.99 -2.61 16.31
CA ILE A 104 -5.82 -2.24 15.54
C ILE A 104 -4.87 -1.49 16.46
N THR A 105 -3.65 -1.99 16.64
CA THR A 105 -2.60 -1.35 17.42
C THR A 105 -1.60 -0.71 16.47
N LEU A 106 -1.44 0.60 16.56
CA LEU A 106 -0.52 1.36 15.73
C LEU A 106 0.94 1.06 16.11
N ARG A 107 1.85 1.26 15.17
CA ARG A 107 3.30 1.16 15.41
C ARG A 107 3.76 2.42 16.15
N PRO A 108 4.45 2.29 17.28
CA PRO A 108 4.97 3.43 18.01
C PRO A 108 6.08 4.15 17.24
N ALA A 109 6.32 5.38 17.59
CA ALA A 109 7.39 6.24 17.06
C ALA A 109 7.32 6.52 15.54
N TRP A 110 6.19 6.23 14.87
CA TRP A 110 5.98 6.59 13.49
C TRP A 110 5.83 8.10 13.32
N ARG A 111 6.55 8.68 12.38
CA ARG A 111 6.41 10.09 12.02
C ARG A 111 5.82 10.22 10.62
N MET A 112 4.85 11.11 10.51
CA MET A 112 4.24 11.50 9.24
C MET A 112 5.15 12.46 8.48
N GLN A 113 4.88 12.69 7.21
CA GLN A 113 5.64 13.63 6.37
C GLN A 113 5.64 15.06 6.91
N ASP A 114 4.62 15.48 7.64
CA ASP A 114 4.53 16.78 8.32
C ASP A 114 5.32 16.83 9.65
N GLY A 115 6.03 15.75 9.99
CA GLY A 115 6.80 15.62 11.23
C GLY A 115 5.97 15.24 12.46
N ALA A 116 4.65 15.26 12.38
CA ALA A 116 3.78 14.87 13.49
C ALA A 116 3.84 13.35 13.72
N SER A 117 3.56 12.94 14.97
CA SER A 117 3.44 11.52 15.29
C SER A 117 2.16 10.93 14.68
N LEU A 118 2.25 9.69 14.22
CA LEU A 118 1.07 8.90 13.87
C LEU A 118 0.35 8.52 15.16
N ASP A 119 -0.91 8.89 15.26
CA ASP A 119 -1.80 8.53 16.36
C ASP A 119 -3.15 7.99 15.86
N ALA A 120 -3.91 7.41 16.79
CA ALA A 120 -5.19 6.79 16.48
C ALA A 120 -6.23 7.81 15.99
N THR A 121 -6.15 9.08 16.42
CA THR A 121 -7.07 10.13 15.96
C THR A 121 -6.85 10.44 14.48
N ARG A 122 -5.59 10.62 14.08
CA ARG A 122 -5.21 10.89 12.70
C ARG A 122 -5.60 9.71 11.78
N VAL A 123 -5.32 8.49 12.21
CA VAL A 123 -5.71 7.29 11.46
C VAL A 123 -7.23 7.16 11.38
N ALA A 124 -7.96 7.45 12.47
CA ALA A 124 -9.42 7.43 12.46
C ALA A 124 -10.01 8.46 11.49
N MET A 125 -9.44 9.64 11.40
CA MET A 125 -9.86 10.66 10.43
C MET A 125 -9.64 10.16 8.98
N ALA A 126 -8.49 9.54 8.69
CA ALA A 126 -8.17 9.02 7.37
C ALA A 126 -9.08 7.84 6.96
N LEU A 127 -9.32 6.91 7.89
CA LEU A 127 -10.03 5.65 7.61
C LEU A 127 -11.53 5.70 7.88
N GLY A 128 -12.02 6.75 8.55
CA GLY A 128 -13.43 6.88 8.93
C GLY A 128 -14.40 6.71 7.75
N PRO A 129 -14.19 7.36 6.60
CA PRO A 129 -15.02 7.19 5.41
C PRO A 129 -15.09 5.74 4.91
N GLU A 130 -13.95 5.05 4.85
CA GLU A 130 -13.83 3.66 4.40
C GLU A 130 -14.61 2.71 5.33
N VAL A 131 -14.39 2.83 6.64
CA VAL A 131 -15.08 2.02 7.65
C VAL A 131 -16.58 2.27 7.62
N LYS A 132 -17.00 3.53 7.48
CA LYS A 132 -18.41 3.91 7.36
C LYS A 132 -19.05 3.34 6.08
N GLY A 133 -18.34 3.39 4.96
CA GLY A 133 -18.77 2.80 3.69
C GLY A 133 -19.03 1.30 3.79
N MET A 134 -18.30 0.60 4.67
CA MET A 134 -18.49 -0.81 4.99
C MET A 134 -19.57 -1.08 6.07
N GLY A 135 -20.34 -0.07 6.46
CA GLY A 135 -21.35 -0.16 7.51
C GLY A 135 -20.77 -0.33 8.91
N GLY A 136 -19.54 0.14 9.11
CA GLY A 136 -18.81 0.11 10.37
C GLY A 136 -18.76 1.46 11.09
N GLU A 137 -18.27 1.41 12.32
CA GLU A 137 -17.93 2.54 13.17
C GLU A 137 -16.49 2.37 13.65
N LEU A 138 -15.71 3.46 13.59
CA LEU A 138 -14.32 3.51 14.05
C LEU A 138 -14.26 4.35 15.32
N ARG A 139 -13.61 3.82 16.36
CA ARG A 139 -13.43 4.47 17.66
C ARG A 139 -11.97 4.50 18.05
N VAL A 140 -11.53 5.59 18.60
CA VAL A 140 -10.23 5.72 19.28
C VAL A 140 -10.40 5.20 20.69
N ILE A 141 -9.63 4.17 21.06
CA ILE A 141 -9.64 3.56 22.41
C ILE A 141 -8.54 4.18 23.26
N ASP A 142 -7.37 4.37 22.67
CA ASP A 142 -6.28 5.13 23.24
C ASP A 142 -5.42 5.74 22.11
N PRO A 143 -4.40 6.56 22.38
CA PRO A 143 -3.60 7.19 21.34
C PRO A 143 -2.97 6.25 20.29
N MET A 144 -2.82 4.97 20.63
CA MET A 144 -2.21 3.97 19.76
C MET A 144 -3.16 2.83 19.37
N VAL A 145 -4.42 2.86 19.81
CA VAL A 145 -5.36 1.76 19.59
C VAL A 145 -6.68 2.24 19.03
N LEU A 146 -7.07 1.62 17.94
CA LEU A 146 -8.34 1.81 17.26
C LEU A 146 -9.22 0.57 17.40
N GLU A 147 -10.52 0.78 17.48
CA GLU A 147 -11.52 -0.28 17.40
C GLU A 147 -12.48 0.00 16.24
N CYS A 148 -12.64 -0.99 15.35
CA CYS A 148 -13.69 -0.99 14.34
C CYS A 148 -14.82 -1.93 14.78
N ARG A 149 -16.07 -1.48 14.62
CA ARG A 149 -17.26 -2.29 14.85
C ARG A 149 -18.12 -2.28 13.60
N PHE A 150 -18.46 -3.47 13.08
CA PHE A 150 -19.24 -3.63 11.86
C PHE A 150 -20.62 -4.24 12.16
N ARG A 151 -21.63 -3.79 11.43
CA ARG A 151 -22.99 -4.37 11.49
C ARG A 151 -22.99 -5.78 10.91
N THR A 152 -22.31 -5.96 9.80
CA THR A 152 -22.10 -7.24 9.12
C THR A 152 -20.63 -7.59 9.17
N ARG A 153 -20.30 -8.87 9.23
CA ARG A 153 -18.91 -9.34 9.18
C ARG A 153 -18.30 -9.04 7.83
N PRO A 154 -17.20 -8.27 7.74
CA PRO A 154 -16.41 -8.17 6.51
C PRO A 154 -15.78 -9.53 6.15
N GLU A 155 -15.77 -9.87 4.86
CA GLU A 155 -15.29 -11.17 4.38
C GLU A 155 -13.80 -11.39 4.60
N ASP A 156 -12.99 -10.37 4.31
CA ASP A 156 -11.51 -10.42 4.37
C ASP A 156 -10.96 -9.26 5.21
N PRO A 157 -10.91 -9.39 6.55
CA PRO A 157 -10.38 -8.34 7.41
C PRO A 157 -8.95 -7.91 7.06
N PRO A 158 -7.96 -8.81 6.83
CA PRO A 158 -6.63 -8.38 6.44
C PRO A 158 -6.61 -7.68 5.08
N GLY A 159 -7.34 -8.16 4.09
CA GLY A 159 -7.43 -7.52 2.79
C GLY A 159 -8.04 -6.12 2.84
N CYS A 160 -8.94 -5.84 3.79
CA CYS A 160 -9.41 -4.48 4.04
C CYS A 160 -8.27 -3.57 4.51
N LEU A 161 -7.50 -4.00 5.53
CA LEU A 161 -6.38 -3.23 6.04
C LEU A 161 -5.27 -3.01 5.00
N ALA A 162 -5.09 -3.95 4.08
CA ALA A 162 -4.13 -3.84 2.98
C ALA A 162 -4.56 -2.82 1.90
N ARG A 163 -5.81 -2.40 1.88
CA ARG A 163 -6.32 -1.35 0.99
C ARG A 163 -6.42 0.01 1.65
N TRP A 164 -6.57 0.06 2.97
CA TRP A 164 -6.74 1.28 3.73
C TRP A 164 -5.43 2.05 3.84
N ARG A 165 -5.40 3.25 3.28
CA ARG A 165 -4.23 4.11 3.22
C ARG A 165 -4.32 5.24 4.22
N VAL A 166 -3.17 5.60 4.76
CA VAL A 166 -3.03 6.78 5.61
C VAL A 166 -2.23 7.83 4.84
N PRO A 167 -2.86 8.93 4.40
CA PRO A 167 -2.19 9.98 3.64
C PRO A 167 -0.98 10.54 4.37
N GLY A 168 0.12 10.76 3.64
CA GLY A 168 1.34 11.34 4.18
C GLY A 168 2.13 10.43 5.12
N SER A 169 1.89 9.13 5.11
CA SER A 169 2.61 8.16 5.94
C SER A 169 3.81 7.50 5.25
N GLY A 170 3.95 7.71 3.95
CA GLY A 170 4.99 7.08 3.12
C GLY A 170 6.29 7.87 3.04
N PRO A 171 7.28 7.36 2.30
CA PRO A 171 8.62 7.92 2.21
C PRO A 171 8.74 9.17 1.33
N PHE A 172 7.74 9.45 0.47
CA PHE A 172 7.75 10.59 -0.42
C PHE A 172 6.71 11.63 -0.04
N ILE A 173 7.13 12.89 0.01
CA ILE A 173 6.26 14.05 0.18
C ILE A 173 5.70 14.43 -1.19
N ARG A 174 4.39 14.44 -1.32
CA ARG A 174 3.70 14.75 -2.57
C ARG A 174 3.37 16.23 -2.68
N GLN A 175 3.72 16.84 -3.81
CA GLN A 175 3.32 18.19 -4.22
C GLN A 175 2.80 18.15 -5.66
N GLY A 176 1.50 18.01 -5.81
CA GLY A 176 0.87 17.78 -7.11
C GLY A 176 1.35 16.47 -7.75
N GLN A 177 2.06 16.59 -8.88
CA GLN A 177 2.66 15.47 -9.62
C GLN A 177 4.15 15.25 -9.32
N THR A 178 4.70 16.00 -8.37
CA THR A 178 6.09 15.85 -7.91
C THR A 178 6.11 15.18 -6.55
N LEU A 179 7.02 14.25 -6.39
CA LEU A 179 7.28 13.51 -5.18
C LEU A 179 8.73 13.76 -4.77
N THR A 180 8.94 14.24 -3.55
CA THR A 180 10.27 14.49 -2.98
C THR A 180 10.49 13.55 -1.80
N ARG A 181 11.70 13.02 -1.64
CA ARG A 181 12.02 12.15 -0.52
C ARG A 181 11.83 12.88 0.80
N GLY A 182 11.12 12.24 1.72
CA GLY A 182 11.02 12.67 3.11
C GLY A 182 12.17 12.10 3.95
N ASP A 183 12.71 12.91 4.87
CA ASP A 183 13.83 12.49 5.74
C ASP A 183 13.38 11.72 6.99
N GLY A 184 12.10 11.75 7.33
CA GLY A 184 11.55 11.18 8.56
C GLY A 184 11.01 9.75 8.47
N PHE A 185 11.19 9.08 7.34
CA PHE A 185 10.60 7.75 7.18
C PHE A 185 11.30 6.70 8.05
N ILE A 186 10.53 6.04 8.92
CA ILE A 186 11.05 5.19 10.00
C ILE A 186 11.84 3.96 9.52
N PHE A 187 11.54 3.46 8.32
CA PHE A 187 12.26 2.31 7.77
C PHE A 187 13.53 2.69 6.99
N GLY A 188 13.94 3.96 7.01
CA GLY A 188 15.13 4.47 6.37
C GLY A 188 14.84 5.45 5.23
N LYS A 189 15.86 5.82 4.48
CA LYS A 189 15.71 6.76 3.36
C LYS A 189 15.34 6.02 2.08
N ALA A 190 14.43 6.57 1.29
CA ALA A 190 14.21 6.10 -0.06
C ALA A 190 15.47 6.30 -0.90
N GLY A 191 15.81 5.33 -1.77
CA GLY A 191 16.98 5.41 -2.63
C GLY A 191 16.90 6.55 -3.67
N LEU A 192 15.69 6.94 -4.06
CA LEU A 192 15.47 8.08 -4.96
C LEU A 192 15.33 9.38 -4.18
N ALA A 193 15.86 10.47 -4.70
CA ALA A 193 15.62 11.81 -4.14
C ALA A 193 14.22 12.32 -4.49
N GLY A 194 13.65 11.86 -5.60
CA GLY A 194 12.30 12.21 -5.98
C GLY A 194 11.85 11.68 -7.34
N LEU A 195 10.62 11.99 -7.67
CA LEU A 195 9.94 11.63 -8.90
C LEU A 195 9.21 12.86 -9.43
N SER A 196 9.30 13.10 -10.74
CA SER A 196 8.48 14.09 -11.44
C SER A 196 7.63 13.38 -12.47
N VAL A 197 6.32 13.42 -12.29
CA VAL A 197 5.38 12.79 -13.23
C VAL A 197 4.88 13.84 -14.21
N SER A 198 5.06 13.60 -15.51
CA SER A 198 4.47 14.37 -16.58
C SER A 198 3.25 13.64 -17.12
N THR A 199 2.21 14.41 -17.38
CA THR A 199 0.94 13.92 -17.93
C THR A 199 0.53 14.65 -19.19
N ASP A 200 1.48 15.36 -19.82
CA ASP A 200 1.19 16.13 -21.04
C ASP A 200 0.76 15.20 -22.17
N PRO A 201 -0.49 15.31 -22.66
CA PRO A 201 -0.98 14.47 -23.74
C PRO A 201 -0.17 14.63 -25.03
N ALA A 202 0.34 15.83 -25.31
CA ALA A 202 1.12 16.09 -26.50
C ALA A 202 2.42 15.28 -26.54
N LEU A 203 3.00 14.96 -25.36
CA LEU A 203 4.17 14.09 -25.26
C LEU A 203 3.84 12.63 -25.53
N LEU A 204 2.61 12.18 -25.18
CA LEU A 204 2.17 10.81 -25.40
C LEU A 204 1.68 10.58 -26.84
N GLU A 205 1.13 11.60 -27.47
CA GLU A 205 0.60 11.54 -28.83
C GLU A 205 1.69 11.73 -29.92
N SER A 206 2.80 12.34 -29.56
CA SER A 206 3.93 12.61 -30.45
C SER A 206 5.09 11.62 -30.22
N HIS A 207 6.04 11.56 -31.17
CA HIS A 207 7.29 10.80 -30.98
C HIS A 207 8.19 11.37 -29.85
N ALA A 208 7.79 12.45 -29.18
CA ALA A 208 8.56 13.10 -28.12
C ALA A 208 8.79 12.20 -26.90
N TRP A 209 7.86 11.29 -26.61
CA TRP A 209 8.02 10.33 -25.52
C TRP A 209 9.22 9.38 -25.76
N ALA A 210 9.38 8.86 -26.97
CA ALA A 210 10.48 7.97 -27.32
C ALA A 210 11.83 8.71 -27.30
N THR A 211 11.85 9.96 -27.79
CA THR A 211 13.02 10.82 -27.67
C THR A 211 13.38 11.12 -26.22
N GLY A 212 12.37 11.38 -25.39
CA GLY A 212 12.58 11.60 -23.94
C GLY A 212 13.15 10.39 -23.22
N LEU A 213 12.70 9.17 -23.57
CA LEU A 213 13.31 7.95 -23.10
C LEU A 213 14.76 7.80 -23.58
N ALA A 214 15.00 8.02 -24.89
CA ALA A 214 16.35 7.92 -25.49
C ALA A 214 17.37 8.88 -24.87
N THR A 215 16.92 10.09 -24.50
CA THR A 215 17.78 11.11 -23.85
C THR A 215 17.86 10.98 -22.33
N GLY A 216 17.13 10.04 -21.72
CA GLY A 216 17.10 9.87 -20.28
C GLY A 216 16.22 10.87 -19.53
N ARG A 217 15.42 11.69 -20.24
CA ARG A 217 14.42 12.58 -19.63
C ARG A 217 13.36 11.80 -18.87
N TRP A 218 12.95 10.66 -19.42
CA TRP A 218 12.04 9.72 -18.79
C TRP A 218 12.80 8.46 -18.43
N ALA A 219 12.69 8.05 -17.20
CA ALA A 219 13.20 6.76 -16.73
C ALA A 219 12.14 5.67 -16.87
N TRP A 220 10.87 6.07 -16.89
CA TRP A 220 9.73 5.19 -17.03
C TRP A 220 8.60 5.91 -17.79
N THR A 221 7.96 5.19 -18.69
CA THR A 221 6.80 5.68 -19.45
C THR A 221 5.74 4.59 -19.51
N VAL A 222 4.49 4.98 -19.23
CA VAL A 222 3.30 4.17 -19.46
C VAL A 222 2.61 4.69 -20.70
N PHE A 223 2.54 3.91 -21.75
CA PHE A 223 1.97 4.30 -23.02
C PHE A 223 0.63 3.60 -23.26
N PRO A 224 -0.48 4.35 -23.42
CA PRO A 224 -1.79 3.77 -23.69
C PRO A 224 -1.95 3.53 -25.21
N GLY A 225 -1.51 2.39 -25.73
CA GLY A 225 -1.80 2.07 -27.10
C GLY A 225 -0.67 1.44 -27.92
N ARG A 226 -0.82 1.40 -29.24
CA ARG A 226 0.18 0.85 -30.15
C ARG A 226 1.36 1.80 -30.31
N VAL A 227 2.52 1.26 -30.07
CA VAL A 227 3.80 1.94 -30.33
C VAL A 227 4.20 1.69 -31.78
N THR A 228 4.68 2.71 -32.46
CA THR A 228 5.10 2.59 -33.86
C THR A 228 6.47 1.87 -33.98
N PRO A 229 6.77 1.22 -35.11
CA PRO A 229 8.10 0.64 -35.31
C PRO A 229 9.24 1.66 -35.24
N GLU A 230 8.97 2.93 -35.62
CA GLU A 230 9.93 4.02 -35.54
C GLU A 230 10.24 4.39 -34.09
N ASP A 231 9.21 4.50 -33.24
CA ASP A 231 9.37 4.72 -31.81
C ASP A 231 10.15 3.58 -31.16
N MET A 232 9.80 2.34 -31.53
CA MET A 232 10.50 1.17 -31.03
C MET A 232 12.00 1.16 -31.38
N ALA A 233 12.35 1.61 -32.58
CA ALA A 233 13.74 1.74 -33.00
C ALA A 233 14.50 2.73 -32.08
N LYS A 234 13.90 3.88 -31.79
CA LYS A 234 14.47 4.89 -30.87
C LYS A 234 14.65 4.34 -29.45
N VAL A 235 13.62 3.65 -28.93
CA VAL A 235 13.65 3.08 -27.58
C VAL A 235 14.70 1.95 -27.45
N ARG A 236 14.81 1.09 -28.44
CA ARG A 236 15.82 0.00 -28.44
C ARG A 236 17.24 0.53 -28.38
N MET A 237 17.52 1.63 -29.03
CA MET A 237 18.83 2.29 -28.99
C MET A 237 19.17 2.81 -27.57
N ALA A 238 18.16 3.13 -26.77
CA ALA A 238 18.32 3.73 -25.45
C ALA A 238 18.42 2.72 -24.29
N SER A 239 18.49 1.40 -24.55
CA SER A 239 18.57 0.38 -23.52
C SER A 239 17.39 0.37 -22.53
N TYR A 240 16.17 0.36 -23.05
CA TYR A 240 14.94 0.17 -22.27
C TYR A 240 14.39 -1.23 -22.43
N ASP A 241 13.71 -1.69 -21.38
CA ASP A 241 12.91 -2.91 -21.41
C ASP A 241 11.45 -2.54 -21.74
N GLU A 242 10.86 -3.25 -22.68
CA GLU A 242 9.46 -3.13 -23.06
C GLU A 242 8.64 -4.18 -22.31
N ARG A 243 7.47 -3.79 -21.84
CA ARG A 243 6.54 -4.64 -21.11
C ARG A 243 5.10 -4.39 -21.56
N PRO A 244 4.53 -5.24 -22.41
CA PRO A 244 3.11 -5.18 -22.71
C PRO A 244 2.30 -5.65 -21.51
N MET A 245 1.23 -4.94 -21.23
CA MET A 245 0.35 -5.20 -20.09
C MET A 245 -0.97 -5.81 -20.56
N LYS A 246 -1.68 -6.50 -19.65
CA LYS A 246 -2.98 -7.14 -19.93
C LYS A 246 -4.08 -6.13 -20.31
N ASP A 247 -3.98 -4.90 -19.83
CA ASP A 247 -4.92 -3.81 -20.15
C ASP A 247 -4.64 -3.13 -21.49
N GLY A 248 -3.65 -3.61 -22.24
CA GLY A 248 -3.24 -3.05 -23.54
C GLY A 248 -2.28 -1.86 -23.44
N THR A 249 -1.87 -1.47 -22.24
CA THR A 249 -0.79 -0.48 -22.09
C THR A 249 0.57 -1.13 -22.38
N VAL A 250 1.55 -0.30 -22.74
CA VAL A 250 2.93 -0.74 -22.90
C VAL A 250 3.81 0.10 -22.00
N TRP A 251 4.68 -0.57 -21.26
CA TRP A 251 5.62 0.09 -20.39
C TRP A 251 7.01 0.06 -20.99
N PHE A 252 7.69 1.18 -20.82
CA PHE A 252 9.10 1.28 -21.11
C PHE A 252 9.84 1.68 -19.85
N LEU A 253 10.74 0.81 -19.40
CA LEU A 253 11.51 0.99 -18.19
C LEU A 253 12.99 1.02 -18.51
N SER A 254 13.72 2.02 -18.02
CA SER A 254 15.17 2.08 -18.16
C SER A 254 15.84 0.86 -17.53
N ARG A 255 16.76 0.23 -18.25
CA ARG A 255 17.56 -0.88 -17.71
C ARG A 255 18.44 -0.49 -16.53
N ARG A 256 18.70 0.80 -16.34
CA ARG A 256 19.35 1.31 -15.13
C ARG A 256 18.49 1.08 -13.88
N LEU A 257 17.17 0.92 -14.04
CA LEU A 257 16.22 0.68 -12.97
C LEU A 257 15.91 -0.82 -12.78
N ARG A 258 16.82 -1.73 -13.11
CA ARG A 258 16.58 -3.20 -13.04
C ARG A 258 16.12 -3.71 -11.67
N GLY A 259 16.45 -3.01 -10.60
CA GLY A 259 15.95 -3.30 -9.26
C GLY A 259 14.52 -2.83 -8.99
N LEU A 260 13.96 -1.98 -9.85
CA LEU A 260 12.63 -1.41 -9.75
C LEU A 260 11.73 -2.10 -10.77
N ARG A 261 11.28 -3.30 -10.48
CA ARG A 261 10.35 -4.00 -11.40
C ARG A 261 8.91 -3.64 -11.03
N PRO A 262 8.17 -2.97 -11.94
CA PRO A 262 6.75 -2.75 -11.73
C PRO A 262 6.02 -4.10 -11.69
N SER A 263 4.94 -4.16 -10.90
CA SER A 263 4.07 -5.33 -10.90
C SER A 263 3.48 -5.56 -12.29
N ALA A 264 3.58 -6.78 -12.84
CA ALA A 264 3.08 -7.11 -14.19
C ALA A 264 1.54 -7.04 -14.29
N GLU A 265 0.86 -6.97 -13.16
CA GLU A 265 -0.59 -6.99 -13.17
C GLU A 265 -1.19 -5.60 -13.09
N ASP A 266 -0.50 -4.67 -12.42
CA ASP A 266 -1.04 -3.33 -12.18
C ASP A 266 0.07 -2.32 -11.90
N TRP A 267 0.37 -1.48 -12.89
CA TRP A 267 1.37 -0.43 -12.75
C TRP A 267 1.02 0.60 -11.68
N THR A 268 -0.27 0.76 -11.38
CA THR A 268 -0.74 1.70 -10.34
C THR A 268 -0.30 1.27 -8.94
N ARG A 269 0.03 -0.01 -8.75
CA ARG A 269 0.54 -0.57 -7.50
C ARG A 269 2.06 -0.57 -7.40
N THR A 270 2.75 -0.19 -8.48
CA THR A 270 4.22 -0.13 -8.46
C THR A 270 4.71 0.89 -7.46
N ARG A 271 5.60 0.48 -6.56
CA ARG A 271 6.29 1.35 -5.63
C ARG A 271 7.71 1.59 -6.10
N LEU A 272 8.03 2.84 -6.38
CA LEU A 272 9.36 3.26 -6.83
C LEU A 272 10.24 3.71 -5.64
N PHE A 273 10.03 3.15 -4.47
CA PHE A 273 10.90 3.43 -3.30
C PHE A 273 12.36 3.07 -3.57
N GLY A 274 12.58 2.62 -4.76
CA GLY A 274 13.87 2.43 -5.42
C GLY A 274 14.63 1.42 -4.67
N ALA A 275 14.83 0.72 -4.08
CA ALA A 275 15.85 0.00 -3.49
C ALA A 275 15.58 -0.49 -2.08
N TRP A 276 14.35 -0.57 -1.75
CA TRP A 276 13.96 -1.19 -0.51
C TRP A 276 13.80 -2.69 -0.71
N LYS A 277 14.26 -3.50 0.21
CA LYS A 277 14.24 -4.97 0.14
C LYS A 277 12.88 -5.52 -0.26
N GLY A 278 11.80 -4.94 0.25
CA GLY A 278 10.46 -5.34 -0.10
C GLY A 278 10.07 -5.11 -1.56
N ALA A 279 10.68 -4.13 -2.23
CA ALA A 279 10.49 -3.91 -3.66
C ALA A 279 11.36 -4.86 -4.51
N MET A 280 12.45 -5.39 -3.93
CA MET A 280 13.39 -6.28 -4.62
C MET A 280 13.15 -7.76 -4.33
N ASP A 281 12.70 -8.09 -3.14
CA ASP A 281 12.39 -9.47 -2.72
C ASP A 281 10.96 -9.92 -3.01
N LEU A 282 10.14 -9.03 -3.58
CA LEU A 282 8.94 -9.55 -4.20
C LEU A 282 9.44 -10.53 -5.27
N PRO A 283 9.13 -11.85 -5.18
CA PRO A 283 9.47 -12.81 -6.20
C PRO A 283 8.57 -12.51 -7.39
N TYR A 284 8.77 -11.32 -7.92
CA TYR A 284 8.10 -10.87 -9.08
C TYR A 284 9.10 -10.98 -10.21
N ASP A 285 9.24 -12.19 -10.67
CA ASP A 285 9.58 -12.43 -12.06
C ASP A 285 8.27 -12.38 -12.86
N PRO A 286 7.90 -11.22 -13.43
CA PRO A 286 6.68 -11.10 -14.20
C PRO A 286 6.70 -11.93 -15.47
N LEU A 287 7.82 -12.55 -15.79
CA LEU A 287 8.02 -13.23 -17.07
C LEU A 287 8.37 -14.70 -16.92
N GLY A 288 8.60 -15.22 -15.69
CA GLY A 288 9.00 -16.62 -15.51
C GLY A 288 10.26 -16.95 -16.33
N LEU A 289 11.22 -15.99 -16.43
CA LEU A 289 12.51 -16.19 -17.09
C LEU A 289 13.59 -16.45 -16.08
#